data_0a1f5ada30425e4aa77bc74ccf4c1e04
#
_entry.id   0a1f5ada30425e4aa77bc74ccf4c1e04
#
_cell.length_a   1.000
_cell.length_b   1.000
_cell.length_c   1.000
_cell.angle_alpha   90.00
_cell.angle_beta   90.00
_cell.angle_gamma   90.00
#
_symmetry.space_group_name_H-M   'P 1'
#
loop_
_entity.id
_entity.type
_entity.pdbx_description
1 polymer ?
#
loop_
_entity_poly.entity_id
_entity_poly.type
_entity_poly.pdbx_seq_one_letter_code
_entity_poly.pdbx_strand_id
1 'polypeptide(L)'
;MKKYKKIPYIAALISILLVTVCGKESEILPGSGTPGQDKQIAIITTANTALRVDPLITTSRIAQMKKGEVTELLERSAVIQSIAGQKDYWYKVRLPNGITGWVFGKNISILSDSSSDNVESYLSSFWEKETEELGEALHGKWWSVNRFGDYTNHCLEIFKDGRYASYIKGAPKKIEGNYNFDFNKSQVIFLAGTSFEGELNYVRRGDIFSLYRDTVNDEIRFKKINNNPESQSEVSEEQSTGEKPDTAEALKKTDEN
;
A
#
# COMPACT_ATOMS: atom_id res chain seq x y z
N MET A 1 -10.68 19.88 -32.09
CA MET A 1 -9.75 19.84 -30.94
C MET A 1 -10.50 20.30 -29.69
N LYS A 2 -11.02 19.39 -28.85
CA LYS A 2 -11.70 19.72 -27.59
C LYS A 2 -10.68 19.66 -26.46
N LYS A 3 -10.40 20.81 -25.84
CA LYS A 3 -9.54 20.91 -24.66
C LYS A 3 -10.27 20.30 -23.47
N TYR A 4 -9.78 19.17 -22.99
CA TYR A 4 -10.24 18.62 -21.70
C TYR A 4 -9.70 19.48 -20.56
N LYS A 5 -10.59 20.13 -19.83
CA LYS A 5 -10.28 20.79 -18.56
C LYS A 5 -9.95 19.69 -17.53
N LYS A 6 -8.71 19.69 -17.04
CA LYS A 6 -8.31 18.91 -15.87
C LYS A 6 -9.14 19.41 -14.68
N ILE A 7 -9.99 18.57 -14.14
CA ILE A 7 -10.74 18.85 -12.90
C ILE A 7 -9.81 18.47 -11.76
N PRO A 8 -9.47 19.39 -10.86
CA PRO A 8 -8.63 19.06 -9.70
C PRO A 8 -9.47 18.32 -8.66
N TYR A 9 -9.35 17.01 -8.57
CA TYR A 9 -9.97 16.18 -7.55
C TYR A 9 -9.36 16.36 -6.14
N ILE A 10 -8.43 17.29 -5.98
CA ILE A 10 -7.72 17.55 -4.71
C ILE A 10 -8.56 18.35 -3.71
N ALA A 11 -9.65 19.00 -4.16
CA ALA A 11 -10.43 19.90 -3.30
C ALA A 11 -11.38 19.20 -2.30
N ALA A 12 -11.62 17.90 -2.44
CA ALA A 12 -12.61 17.18 -1.62
C ALA A 12 -12.09 16.66 -0.27
N LEU A 13 -10.78 16.66 -0.03
CA LEU A 13 -10.17 16.12 1.20
C LEU A 13 -9.87 17.14 2.29
N ILE A 14 -10.02 18.44 1.99
CA ILE A 14 -9.66 19.54 2.93
C ILE A 14 -10.85 20.00 3.80
N SER A 15 -12.08 19.58 3.52
CA SER A 15 -13.28 20.14 4.16
C SER A 15 -13.70 19.55 5.52
N ILE A 16 -12.90 18.69 6.17
CA ILE A 16 -13.34 18.02 7.42
C ILE A 16 -12.49 18.43 8.64
N LEU A 17 -11.86 19.58 8.65
CA LEU A 17 -11.07 20.01 9.83
C LEU A 17 -11.38 21.44 10.30
N LEU A 18 -12.64 21.87 10.21
CA LEU A 18 -13.13 23.04 10.93
C LEU A 18 -14.18 22.60 11.98
N VAL A 19 -13.71 21.96 13.05
CA VAL A 19 -14.47 21.89 14.29
C VAL A 19 -14.08 23.08 15.14
N THR A 20 -14.93 24.08 15.17
CA THR A 20 -14.91 25.19 16.12
C THR A 20 -15.15 24.61 17.52
N VAL A 21 -14.10 24.49 18.32
CA VAL A 21 -14.22 24.30 19.76
C VAL A 21 -14.14 25.67 20.43
N CYS A 22 -15.29 26.18 20.80
CA CYS A 22 -15.41 27.29 21.72
C CYS A 22 -15.39 26.71 23.16
N GLY A 23 -14.45 27.14 23.98
CA GLY A 23 -14.62 26.98 25.42
C GLY A 23 -13.39 26.67 26.25
N LYS A 24 -13.00 27.70 27.01
CA LYS A 24 -12.16 27.77 28.22
C LYS A 24 -10.64 27.87 28.03
N GLU A 25 -10.20 29.11 28.21
CA GLU A 25 -8.83 29.44 28.55
C GLU A 25 -8.41 28.65 29.81
N SER A 26 -7.46 27.73 29.61
CA SER A 26 -6.62 27.25 30.69
C SER A 26 -5.30 28.03 30.59
N GLU A 27 -4.97 28.82 31.60
CA GLU A 27 -3.70 29.48 31.76
C GLU A 27 -2.56 28.47 31.60
N ILE A 28 -1.89 28.54 30.46
CA ILE A 28 -0.65 27.80 30.23
C ILE A 28 0.46 28.68 30.85
N LEU A 29 1.04 28.21 31.95
CA LEU A 29 2.29 28.75 32.51
C LEU A 29 3.33 28.79 31.38
N PRO A 30 4.05 29.91 31.21
CA PRO A 30 5.07 30.03 30.19
C PRO A 30 6.24 29.10 30.52
N GLY A 31 6.30 27.95 29.87
CA GLY A 31 7.52 27.17 29.80
C GLY A 31 8.56 28.00 29.04
N SER A 32 9.72 28.20 29.64
CA SER A 32 10.87 28.93 29.12
C SER A 32 11.41 28.31 27.84
N GLY A 33 10.75 28.56 26.71
CA GLY A 33 11.28 28.34 25.39
C GLY A 33 12.00 29.60 24.94
N THR A 34 13.25 29.53 24.57
CA THR A 34 14.01 30.62 23.98
C THR A 34 13.23 31.15 22.77
N PRO A 35 12.90 32.44 22.70
CA PRO A 35 12.20 33.02 21.56
C PRO A 35 13.15 33.01 20.37
N GLY A 36 12.79 32.29 19.27
CA GLY A 36 13.49 32.41 18.01
C GLY A 36 14.05 31.11 17.41
N GLN A 37 13.79 29.94 17.95
CA GLN A 37 14.11 28.70 17.24
C GLN A 37 12.92 28.34 16.38
N ASP A 38 13.08 28.46 15.04
CA ASP A 38 12.10 27.97 14.09
C ASP A 38 11.84 26.48 14.41
N LYS A 39 10.58 26.16 14.69
CA LYS A 39 10.20 24.80 15.02
C LYS A 39 10.48 23.94 13.80
N GLN A 40 11.36 22.97 13.93
CA GLN A 40 11.56 21.99 12.88
C GLN A 40 10.39 20.99 12.85
N ILE A 41 9.99 20.62 11.65
CA ILE A 41 8.88 19.69 11.40
C ILE A 41 9.44 18.42 10.77
N ALA A 42 8.90 17.28 11.18
CA ALA A 42 9.10 16.01 10.52
C ALA A 42 7.76 15.46 10.00
N ILE A 43 7.77 14.95 8.78
CA ILE A 43 6.63 14.29 8.15
C ILE A 43 6.89 12.79 8.09
N ILE A 44 5.94 11.99 8.52
CA ILE A 44 6.03 10.54 8.50
C ILE A 44 5.89 10.04 7.05
N THR A 45 6.92 9.37 6.53
CA THR A 45 6.94 8.90 5.14
C THR A 45 6.55 7.44 4.98
N THR A 46 6.52 6.67 6.08
CA THR A 46 6.21 5.24 6.07
C THR A 46 4.94 4.97 6.86
N ALA A 47 4.01 4.21 6.28
CA ALA A 47 2.79 3.81 6.98
C ALA A 47 3.10 2.93 8.19
N ASN A 48 2.26 3.02 9.21
CA ASN A 48 2.36 2.21 10.42
C ASN A 48 3.68 2.38 11.20
N THR A 49 4.29 3.56 11.08
CA THR A 49 5.55 3.87 11.76
C THR A 49 5.38 3.86 13.28
N ALA A 50 6.25 3.13 13.97
CA ALA A 50 6.20 3.04 15.43
C ALA A 50 6.83 4.26 16.09
N LEU A 51 6.09 4.91 16.99
CA LEU A 51 6.61 5.85 17.98
C LEU A 51 7.03 5.05 19.22
N ARG A 52 8.27 5.19 19.69
CA ARG A 52 8.84 4.37 20.76
C ARG A 52 9.25 5.21 21.97
N VAL A 53 9.35 4.54 23.12
CA VAL A 53 9.77 5.18 24.39
C VAL A 53 11.21 5.67 24.29
N ASP A 54 12.12 4.83 23.76
CA ASP A 54 13.54 5.14 23.62
C ASP A 54 14.02 4.90 22.19
N PRO A 55 15.19 5.43 21.80
CA PRO A 55 15.74 5.30 20.45
C PRO A 55 16.34 3.91 20.21
N LEU A 56 15.54 2.86 20.40
CA LEU A 56 15.89 1.45 20.19
C LEU A 56 14.71 0.66 19.62
N ILE A 57 14.99 -0.27 18.68
CA ILE A 57 13.96 -1.10 18.05
C ILE A 57 13.24 -2.03 19.03
N THR A 58 13.90 -2.40 20.11
CA THR A 58 13.39 -3.34 21.12
C THR A 58 12.51 -2.69 22.18
N THR A 59 12.48 -1.36 22.28
CA THR A 59 11.67 -0.67 23.29
C THR A 59 10.18 -0.65 22.95
N SER A 60 9.37 -0.40 23.96
CA SER A 60 7.91 -0.39 23.84
C SER A 60 7.44 0.65 22.82
N ARG A 61 6.41 0.29 22.06
CA ARG A 61 5.70 1.20 21.18
C ARG A 61 4.70 1.99 22.00
N ILE A 62 4.76 3.34 21.90
CA ILE A 62 3.81 4.27 22.54
C ILE A 62 2.60 4.47 21.64
N ALA A 63 2.84 4.67 20.33
CA ALA A 63 1.82 4.93 19.34
C ALA A 63 2.24 4.39 17.97
N GLN A 64 1.28 4.35 17.07
CA GLN A 64 1.48 4.06 15.65
C GLN A 64 1.11 5.30 14.87
N MET A 65 2.06 5.81 14.08
CA MET A 65 1.89 7.02 13.28
C MET A 65 1.46 6.67 11.86
N LYS A 66 0.69 7.56 11.28
CA LYS A 66 0.19 7.44 9.90
C LYS A 66 1.16 8.07 8.91
N LYS A 67 1.22 7.54 7.71
CA LYS A 67 1.92 8.16 6.59
C LYS A 67 1.32 9.53 6.30
N GLY A 68 2.17 10.55 6.09
CA GLY A 68 1.77 11.95 5.91
C GLY A 68 1.46 12.70 7.22
N GLU A 69 1.58 12.07 8.39
CA GLU A 69 1.38 12.75 9.67
C GLU A 69 2.51 13.75 9.94
N VAL A 70 2.13 14.97 10.30
CA VAL A 70 3.05 16.07 10.60
C VAL A 70 3.35 16.10 12.10
N THR A 71 4.63 16.16 12.45
CA THR A 71 5.09 16.14 13.84
C THR A 71 6.11 17.25 14.08
N GLU A 72 6.21 17.74 15.32
CA GLU A 72 7.29 18.65 15.74
C GLU A 72 8.55 17.82 16.02
N LEU A 73 9.68 18.21 15.42
CA LEU A 73 10.99 17.60 15.68
C LEU A 73 11.58 18.24 16.95
N LEU A 74 11.96 17.42 17.92
CA LEU A 74 12.49 17.89 19.19
C LEU A 74 14.00 17.67 19.33
N GLU A 75 14.47 16.48 18.96
CA GLU A 75 15.82 16.03 19.26
C GLU A 75 16.27 14.93 18.28
N ARG A 76 17.57 14.79 18.07
CA ARG A 76 18.18 13.69 17.35
C ARG A 76 19.07 12.86 18.26
N SER A 77 19.06 11.54 18.14
CA SER A 77 19.97 10.66 18.90
C SER A 77 21.44 10.94 18.53
N ALA A 78 22.34 10.71 19.49
CA ALA A 78 23.77 10.87 19.24
C ALA A 78 24.36 9.79 18.33
N VAL A 79 23.73 8.60 18.25
CA VAL A 79 24.29 7.41 17.60
C VAL A 79 23.40 6.96 16.45
N ILE A 80 24.04 6.66 15.32
CA ILE A 80 23.41 5.99 14.18
C ILE A 80 23.16 4.53 14.53
N GLN A 81 21.97 4.03 14.20
CA GLN A 81 21.62 2.61 14.32
C GLN A 81 21.32 2.01 12.95
N SER A 82 21.52 0.69 12.85
CA SER A 82 21.16 -0.08 11.66
C SER A 82 19.93 -0.93 11.97
N ILE A 83 18.85 -0.74 11.21
CA ILE A 83 17.60 -1.48 11.33
C ILE A 83 17.25 -2.05 9.94
N ALA A 84 17.13 -3.36 9.84
CA ALA A 84 16.86 -4.06 8.58
C ALA A 84 17.80 -3.63 7.42
N GLY A 85 19.10 -3.42 7.72
CA GLY A 85 20.10 -2.99 6.75
C GLY A 85 20.14 -1.48 6.46
N GLN A 86 19.17 -0.72 6.94
CA GLN A 86 19.15 0.74 6.79
C GLN A 86 19.81 1.40 7.99
N LYS A 87 20.68 2.39 7.74
CA LYS A 87 21.40 3.15 8.78
C LYS A 87 20.84 4.55 8.87
N ASP A 88 20.43 4.96 10.08
CA ASP A 88 20.00 6.33 10.37
C ASP A 88 20.05 6.62 11.88
N TYR A 89 19.78 7.87 12.22
CA TYR A 89 19.55 8.30 13.59
C TYR A 89 18.10 8.01 14.01
N TRP A 90 17.85 8.07 15.31
CA TRP A 90 16.52 8.23 15.85
C TRP A 90 16.24 9.70 16.09
N TYR A 91 14.98 10.08 15.93
CA TYR A 91 14.50 11.44 16.14
C TYR A 91 13.36 11.43 17.13
N LYS A 92 13.47 12.28 18.14
CA LYS A 92 12.39 12.51 19.09
C LYS A 92 11.42 13.50 18.49
N VAL A 93 10.16 13.12 18.45
CA VAL A 93 9.09 13.93 17.88
C VAL A 93 7.96 14.12 18.87
N ARG A 94 7.18 15.19 18.65
CA ARG A 94 5.94 15.46 19.37
C ARG A 94 4.78 15.39 18.38
N LEU A 95 3.81 14.53 18.66
CA LEU A 95 2.57 14.44 17.90
C LEU A 95 1.66 15.66 18.19
N PRO A 96 0.67 15.95 17.32
CA PRO A 96 -0.30 17.04 17.54
C PRO A 96 -1.08 16.93 18.87
N ASN A 97 -1.28 15.71 19.37
CA ASN A 97 -1.93 15.45 20.66
C ASN A 97 -1.00 15.58 21.88
N GLY A 98 0.25 16.03 21.68
CA GLY A 98 1.25 16.24 22.72
C GLY A 98 2.07 15.01 23.12
N ILE A 99 1.76 13.83 22.63
CA ILE A 99 2.55 12.61 22.90
C ILE A 99 3.94 12.76 22.28
N THR A 100 4.98 12.43 23.04
CA THR A 100 6.37 12.47 22.57
C THR A 100 6.98 11.07 22.56
N GLY A 101 7.90 10.84 21.62
CA GLY A 101 8.64 9.58 21.53
C GLY A 101 9.66 9.61 20.41
N TRP A 102 10.27 8.46 20.16
CA TRP A 102 11.33 8.29 19.18
C TRP A 102 10.86 7.58 17.92
N VAL A 103 11.27 8.09 16.78
CA VAL A 103 11.03 7.52 15.45
C VAL A 103 12.35 7.32 14.71
N PHE A 104 12.48 6.24 13.95
CA PHE A 104 13.68 5.96 13.15
C PHE A 104 13.71 6.89 11.92
N GLY A 105 14.86 7.51 11.65
CA GLY A 105 14.99 8.56 10.64
C GLY A 105 14.60 8.17 9.23
N LYS A 106 14.77 6.89 8.84
CA LYS A 106 14.31 6.40 7.53
C LYS A 106 12.80 6.46 7.30
N ASN A 107 12.03 6.66 8.37
CA ASN A 107 10.57 6.73 8.31
C ASN A 107 10.03 8.16 8.30
N ILE A 108 10.92 9.16 8.25
CA ILE A 108 10.52 10.58 8.28
C ILE A 108 11.26 11.38 7.21
N SER A 109 10.66 12.50 6.83
CA SER A 109 11.30 13.60 6.12
C SER A 109 11.30 14.84 7.00
N ILE A 110 12.46 15.48 7.15
CA ILE A 110 12.63 16.68 7.97
C ILE A 110 12.56 17.89 7.07
N LEU A 111 11.67 18.84 7.40
CA LEU A 111 11.56 20.11 6.70
C LEU A 111 12.38 21.18 7.42
N SER A 112 13.18 21.92 6.66
CA SER A 112 13.97 23.05 7.15
C SER A 112 13.11 24.29 7.39
N ASP A 113 12.00 24.42 6.66
CA ASP A 113 11.03 25.50 6.81
C ASP A 113 9.70 24.90 7.27
N SER A 114 9.22 25.36 8.43
CA SER A 114 7.99 24.91 9.09
C SER A 114 6.77 25.78 8.76
N SER A 115 6.88 26.69 7.78
CA SER A 115 5.73 27.46 7.32
C SER A 115 4.62 26.56 6.81
N SER A 116 3.36 26.94 7.06
CA SER A 116 2.21 26.14 6.62
C SER A 116 2.21 25.89 5.12
N ASP A 117 2.60 26.91 4.33
CA ASP A 117 2.65 26.84 2.88
C ASP A 117 3.68 25.81 2.38
N ASN A 118 4.85 25.74 3.05
CA ASN A 118 5.88 24.76 2.72
C ASN A 118 5.46 23.35 3.10
N VAL A 119 4.84 23.18 4.27
CA VAL A 119 4.30 21.89 4.72
C VAL A 119 3.21 21.39 3.77
N GLU A 120 2.27 22.26 3.37
CA GLU A 120 1.18 21.91 2.45
C GLU A 120 1.72 21.56 1.06
N SER A 121 2.66 22.35 0.55
CA SER A 121 3.31 22.10 -0.74
C SER A 121 4.07 20.78 -0.75
N TYR A 122 4.81 20.49 0.32
CA TYR A 122 5.50 19.20 0.48
C TYR A 122 4.52 18.04 0.51
N LEU A 123 3.46 18.11 1.31
CA LEU A 123 2.46 17.04 1.42
C LEU A 123 1.73 16.81 0.10
N SER A 124 1.41 17.87 -0.65
CA SER A 124 0.79 17.75 -1.97
C SER A 124 1.69 16.97 -2.94
N SER A 125 2.95 17.38 -3.05
CA SER A 125 3.92 16.69 -3.92
C SER A 125 4.22 15.27 -3.46
N PHE A 126 4.27 15.05 -2.15
CA PHE A 126 4.45 13.72 -1.56
C PHE A 126 3.33 12.76 -1.93
N TRP A 127 2.06 13.19 -1.80
CA TRP A 127 0.92 12.34 -2.14
C TRP A 127 0.76 12.13 -3.65
N GLU A 128 1.09 13.13 -4.46
CA GLU A 128 1.10 13.00 -5.92
C GLU A 128 2.10 11.92 -6.36
N LYS A 129 3.32 11.97 -5.85
CA LYS A 129 4.37 10.98 -6.12
C LYS A 129 3.98 9.58 -5.65
N GLU A 130 3.45 9.44 -4.44
CA GLU A 130 3.00 8.14 -3.90
C GLU A 130 1.89 7.52 -4.75
N THR A 131 0.95 8.37 -5.20
CA THR A 131 -0.16 7.93 -6.07
C THR A 131 0.34 7.48 -7.44
N GLU A 132 1.28 8.21 -8.02
CA GLU A 132 1.90 7.87 -9.29
C GLU A 132 2.69 6.55 -9.20
N GLU A 133 3.57 6.41 -8.21
CA GLU A 133 4.38 5.21 -8.02
C GLU A 133 3.52 3.96 -7.78
N LEU A 134 2.46 4.08 -6.99
CA LEU A 134 1.55 2.97 -6.72
C LEU A 134 0.69 2.65 -7.94
N GLY A 135 0.22 3.67 -8.67
CA GLY A 135 -0.51 3.51 -9.92
C GLY A 135 0.32 2.78 -10.98
N GLU A 136 1.59 3.15 -11.14
CA GLU A 136 2.52 2.45 -12.04
C GLU A 136 2.73 0.98 -11.62
N ALA A 137 2.93 0.74 -10.34
CA ALA A 137 3.16 -0.61 -9.83
C ALA A 137 1.94 -1.53 -10.00
N LEU A 138 0.74 -0.98 -9.85
CA LEU A 138 -0.52 -1.72 -9.96
C LEU A 138 -1.07 -1.77 -11.39
N HIS A 139 -0.64 -0.88 -12.28
CA HIS A 139 -1.10 -0.87 -13.66
C HIS A 139 -0.94 -2.24 -14.34
N GLY A 140 -1.97 -2.67 -15.06
CA GLY A 140 -1.98 -3.90 -15.86
C GLY A 140 -3.10 -4.86 -15.48
N LYS A 141 -2.99 -6.09 -15.98
CA LYS A 141 -3.99 -7.14 -15.79
C LYS A 141 -3.63 -8.04 -14.61
N TRP A 142 -4.64 -8.31 -13.81
CA TRP A 142 -4.58 -9.13 -12.62
C TRP A 142 -5.63 -10.24 -12.73
N TRP A 143 -5.19 -11.49 -12.58
CA TRP A 143 -6.11 -12.60 -12.55
C TRP A 143 -6.28 -13.13 -11.14
N SER A 144 -7.51 -13.39 -10.78
CA SER A 144 -7.77 -14.03 -9.49
C SER A 144 -7.27 -15.47 -9.51
N VAL A 145 -6.77 -15.91 -8.35
CA VAL A 145 -6.30 -17.27 -8.13
C VAL A 145 -7.05 -17.87 -6.94
N ASN A 146 -7.31 -19.16 -7.02
CA ASN A 146 -7.89 -19.92 -5.92
C ASN A 146 -6.85 -20.19 -4.83
N ARG A 147 -7.26 -20.85 -3.73
CA ARG A 147 -6.38 -21.20 -2.61
C ARG A 147 -5.22 -22.12 -2.98
N PHE A 148 -5.30 -22.82 -4.08
CA PHE A 148 -4.25 -23.69 -4.61
C PHE A 148 -3.29 -22.96 -5.54
N GLY A 149 -3.61 -21.72 -5.92
CA GLY A 149 -2.80 -20.89 -6.82
C GLY A 149 -3.17 -20.98 -8.29
N ASP A 150 -4.22 -21.77 -8.63
CA ASP A 150 -4.70 -21.88 -10.00
C ASP A 150 -5.48 -20.63 -10.40
N TYR A 151 -5.32 -20.21 -11.66
CA TYR A 151 -6.07 -19.09 -12.18
C TYR A 151 -7.55 -19.41 -12.29
N THR A 152 -8.37 -18.46 -11.87
CA THR A 152 -9.82 -18.51 -12.08
C THR A 152 -10.18 -17.71 -13.35
N ASN A 153 -11.45 -17.61 -13.67
CA ASN A 153 -11.92 -16.85 -14.83
C ASN A 153 -12.16 -15.36 -14.57
N HIS A 154 -11.75 -14.84 -13.40
CA HIS A 154 -11.98 -13.45 -13.00
C HIS A 154 -10.73 -12.58 -13.27
N CYS A 155 -10.91 -11.51 -14.05
CA CYS A 155 -9.85 -10.56 -14.37
C CYS A 155 -10.18 -9.17 -13.86
N LEU A 156 -9.17 -8.51 -13.31
CA LEU A 156 -9.16 -7.10 -12.93
C LEU A 156 -8.08 -6.39 -13.74
N GLU A 157 -8.43 -5.35 -14.47
CA GLU A 157 -7.49 -4.52 -15.21
C GLU A 157 -7.44 -3.14 -14.57
N ILE A 158 -6.27 -2.71 -14.13
CA ILE A 158 -6.03 -1.43 -13.44
C ILE A 158 -5.30 -0.49 -14.40
N PHE A 159 -5.83 0.71 -14.60
CA PHE A 159 -5.28 1.74 -15.49
C PHE A 159 -4.59 2.83 -14.68
N LYS A 160 -3.54 3.44 -15.24
CA LYS A 160 -2.78 4.52 -14.59
C LYS A 160 -3.59 5.78 -14.29
N ASP A 161 -4.67 5.99 -15.00
CA ASP A 161 -5.53 7.17 -14.89
C ASP A 161 -6.60 7.09 -13.78
N GLY A 162 -6.49 6.10 -12.88
CA GLY A 162 -7.41 5.91 -11.77
C GLY A 162 -8.67 5.12 -12.12
N ARG A 163 -8.74 4.55 -13.34
CA ARG A 163 -9.83 3.67 -13.75
C ARG A 163 -9.46 2.22 -13.58
N TYR A 164 -10.47 1.39 -13.49
CA TYR A 164 -10.33 -0.06 -13.57
C TYR A 164 -11.43 -0.69 -14.41
N ALA A 165 -11.18 -1.91 -14.83
CA ALA A 165 -12.18 -2.76 -15.46
C ALA A 165 -12.11 -4.17 -14.86
N SER A 166 -13.27 -4.76 -14.65
CA SER A 166 -13.41 -6.11 -14.14
C SER A 166 -14.29 -6.93 -15.09
N TYR A 167 -13.90 -8.15 -15.36
CA TYR A 167 -14.67 -9.05 -16.23
C TYR A 167 -14.39 -10.52 -15.90
N ILE A 168 -15.33 -11.36 -16.28
CA ILE A 168 -15.20 -12.82 -16.22
C ILE A 168 -14.89 -13.31 -17.63
N LYS A 169 -13.86 -14.16 -17.79
CA LYS A 169 -13.51 -14.76 -19.09
C LYS A 169 -14.74 -15.44 -19.68
N GLY A 170 -15.06 -15.10 -20.93
CA GLY A 170 -16.23 -15.64 -21.64
C GLY A 170 -17.57 -14.93 -21.34
N ALA A 171 -17.60 -13.98 -20.40
CA ALA A 171 -18.80 -13.17 -20.17
C ALA A 171 -18.82 -11.93 -21.08
N PRO A 172 -19.99 -11.55 -21.62
CA PRO A 172 -20.08 -10.40 -22.54
C PRO A 172 -19.97 -9.06 -21.85
N LYS A 173 -20.08 -9.01 -20.51
CA LYS A 173 -20.13 -7.77 -19.75
C LYS A 173 -18.83 -7.48 -19.06
N LYS A 174 -18.23 -6.34 -19.41
CA LYS A 174 -17.12 -5.70 -18.71
C LYS A 174 -17.69 -4.62 -17.77
N ILE A 175 -17.22 -4.57 -16.57
CA ILE A 175 -17.63 -3.61 -15.56
C ILE A 175 -16.47 -2.62 -15.36
N GLU A 176 -16.75 -1.32 -15.47
CA GLU A 176 -15.77 -0.26 -15.38
C GLU A 176 -16.10 0.71 -14.25
N GLY A 177 -15.06 1.26 -13.62
CA GLY A 177 -15.19 2.22 -12.54
C GLY A 177 -13.88 2.93 -12.25
N ASN A 178 -13.85 3.66 -11.15
CA ASN A 178 -12.67 4.35 -10.67
C ASN A 178 -12.18 3.71 -9.39
N TYR A 179 -10.89 3.90 -9.06
CA TYR A 179 -10.32 3.48 -7.80
C TYR A 179 -9.57 4.63 -7.13
N ASN A 180 -9.41 4.50 -5.80
CA ASN A 180 -8.57 5.36 -4.97
C ASN A 180 -7.65 4.51 -4.09
N PHE A 181 -6.67 5.15 -3.45
CA PHE A 181 -5.77 4.50 -2.51
C PHE A 181 -6.03 4.95 -1.07
N ASP A 182 -6.02 4.00 -0.13
CA ASP A 182 -5.79 4.27 1.29
C ASP A 182 -4.38 3.79 1.65
N PHE A 183 -3.43 4.71 1.65
CA PHE A 183 -2.01 4.42 1.90
C PHE A 183 -1.76 3.95 3.34
N ASN A 184 -2.60 4.35 4.30
CA ASN A 184 -2.43 3.97 5.69
C ASN A 184 -2.90 2.55 5.98
N LYS A 185 -3.91 2.10 5.24
CA LYS A 185 -4.40 0.72 5.33
C LYS A 185 -3.77 -0.21 4.30
N SER A 186 -2.98 0.33 3.36
CA SER A 186 -2.46 -0.40 2.20
C SER A 186 -3.58 -1.04 1.38
N GLN A 187 -4.57 -0.22 1.01
CA GLN A 187 -5.76 -0.66 0.30
C GLN A 187 -5.96 0.10 -1.02
N VAL A 188 -6.47 -0.63 -2.02
CA VAL A 188 -7.06 -0.07 -3.23
C VAL A 188 -8.58 -0.12 -3.05
N ILE A 189 -9.22 1.03 -3.10
CA ILE A 189 -10.66 1.17 -2.90
C ILE A 189 -11.32 1.32 -4.26
N PHE A 190 -12.12 0.35 -4.67
CA PHE A 190 -12.85 0.37 -5.93
C PHE A 190 -14.20 1.05 -5.71
N LEU A 191 -14.40 2.16 -6.40
CA LEU A 191 -15.61 2.98 -6.29
C LEU A 191 -16.71 2.42 -7.18
N ALA A 192 -17.91 2.51 -6.69
CA ALA A 192 -19.18 1.92 -7.10
C ALA A 192 -19.38 1.52 -8.57
N GLY A 193 -20.15 0.47 -8.77
CA GLY A 193 -20.73 0.01 -10.04
C GLY A 193 -20.44 -1.44 -10.39
N THR A 194 -19.91 -2.26 -9.48
CA THR A 194 -19.35 -3.56 -9.87
C THR A 194 -19.58 -4.68 -8.88
N SER A 195 -19.40 -5.92 -9.37
CA SER A 195 -19.15 -7.11 -8.55
C SER A 195 -17.87 -7.04 -7.69
N PHE A 196 -17.09 -5.97 -7.81
CA PHE A 196 -15.89 -5.65 -7.03
C PHE A 196 -16.05 -4.37 -6.21
N GLU A 197 -17.25 -4.05 -5.79
CA GLU A 197 -17.40 -3.01 -4.78
C GLU A 197 -16.64 -3.39 -3.53
N GLY A 198 -15.77 -2.48 -3.06
CA GLY A 198 -15.05 -2.67 -1.83
C GLY A 198 -13.55 -2.47 -1.95
N GLU A 199 -12.86 -3.01 -0.99
CA GLU A 199 -11.45 -2.77 -0.75
C GLU A 199 -10.65 -4.04 -1.07
N LEU A 200 -9.55 -3.89 -1.81
CA LEU A 200 -8.52 -4.91 -1.91
C LEU A 200 -7.28 -4.42 -1.14
N ASN A 201 -6.76 -5.26 -0.30
CA ASN A 201 -5.47 -5.02 0.32
C ASN A 201 -4.36 -5.24 -0.70
N TYR A 202 -3.29 -4.45 -0.63
CA TYR A 202 -2.08 -4.73 -1.37
C TYR A 202 -0.91 -4.98 -0.42
N VAL A 203 -0.03 -5.89 -0.82
CA VAL A 203 1.26 -6.12 -0.17
C VAL A 203 2.35 -5.98 -1.22
N ARG A 204 3.35 -5.15 -0.90
CA ARG A 204 4.56 -5.00 -1.70
C ARG A 204 5.72 -5.72 -1.00
N ARG A 205 6.37 -6.65 -1.71
CA ARG A 205 7.62 -7.31 -1.27
C ARG A 205 8.67 -7.13 -2.36
N GLY A 206 9.51 -6.09 -2.22
CA GLY A 206 10.40 -5.65 -3.29
C GLY A 206 9.58 -5.19 -4.51
N ASP A 207 9.80 -5.82 -5.66
CA ASP A 207 9.08 -5.51 -6.91
C ASP A 207 7.80 -6.34 -7.11
N ILE A 208 7.51 -7.25 -6.17
CA ILE A 208 6.33 -8.10 -6.25
C ILE A 208 5.17 -7.45 -5.51
N PHE A 209 4.07 -7.24 -6.24
CA PHE A 209 2.80 -6.83 -5.69
C PHE A 209 1.82 -7.99 -5.64
N SER A 210 1.03 -8.03 -4.58
CA SER A 210 -0.10 -8.95 -4.45
C SER A 210 -1.33 -8.14 -4.06
N LEU A 211 -2.45 -8.41 -4.71
CA LEU A 211 -3.77 -7.89 -4.35
C LEU A 211 -4.58 -9.02 -3.73
N TYR A 212 -5.25 -8.76 -2.62
CA TYR A 212 -6.08 -9.77 -1.96
C TYR A 212 -7.22 -9.14 -1.17
N ARG A 213 -8.30 -9.89 -1.03
CA ARG A 213 -9.37 -9.63 -0.07
C ARG A 213 -9.42 -10.80 0.90
N ASP A 214 -9.29 -10.48 2.17
CA ASP A 214 -9.39 -11.46 3.24
C ASP A 214 -10.70 -11.18 3.99
N THR A 215 -11.71 -11.96 3.70
CA THR A 215 -12.96 -11.99 4.44
C THR A 215 -13.13 -13.36 5.08
N VAL A 216 -13.88 -13.45 6.17
CA VAL A 216 -14.07 -14.68 6.95
C VAL A 216 -14.55 -15.87 6.07
N ASN A 217 -15.14 -15.61 4.92
CA ASN A 217 -15.72 -16.62 4.04
C ASN A 217 -15.15 -16.64 2.62
N ASP A 218 -14.29 -15.71 2.25
CA ASP A 218 -13.86 -15.57 0.86
C ASP A 218 -12.46 -14.94 0.76
N GLU A 219 -11.47 -15.79 0.48
CA GLU A 219 -10.12 -15.36 0.23
C GLU A 219 -9.91 -15.23 -1.29
N ILE A 220 -9.98 -13.99 -1.78
CA ILE A 220 -9.69 -13.68 -3.18
C ILE A 220 -8.27 -13.13 -3.27
N ARG A 221 -7.44 -13.78 -4.06
CA ARG A 221 -6.08 -13.32 -4.39
C ARG A 221 -5.98 -13.03 -5.87
N PHE A 222 -5.18 -12.03 -6.23
CA PHE A 222 -4.89 -11.70 -7.61
C PHE A 222 -3.39 -11.75 -7.85
N LYS A 223 -3.00 -12.30 -9.00
CA LYS A 223 -1.62 -12.27 -9.50
C LYS A 223 -1.56 -11.42 -10.76
N LYS A 224 -0.55 -10.55 -10.82
CA LYS A 224 -0.26 -9.75 -12.02
C LYS A 224 0.28 -10.67 -13.10
N ILE A 225 -0.22 -10.49 -14.31
CA ILE A 225 0.23 -11.26 -15.47
C ILE A 225 1.06 -10.36 -16.36
N ASN A 226 2.30 -10.76 -16.60
CA ASN A 226 3.20 -10.08 -17.52
C ASN A 226 3.00 -10.55 -18.98
N ASN A 227 2.35 -11.73 -19.18
CA ASN A 227 2.06 -12.31 -20.50
C ASN A 227 0.63 -12.85 -20.54
N ASN A 228 0.05 -12.92 -21.73
CA ASN A 228 -1.31 -13.41 -21.95
C ASN A 228 -1.47 -14.87 -21.45
N PRO A 229 -2.40 -15.18 -20.52
CA PRO A 229 -2.58 -16.54 -20.01
C PRO A 229 -3.03 -17.55 -21.07
N GLU A 230 -3.47 -17.08 -22.24
CA GLU A 230 -3.84 -17.95 -23.36
C GLU A 230 -2.67 -18.78 -23.87
N SER A 231 -1.41 -18.33 -23.66
CA SER A 231 -0.22 -19.09 -24.04
C SER A 231 0.18 -20.19 -23.04
N GLN A 232 -0.42 -20.24 -21.85
CA GLN A 232 -0.08 -21.24 -20.83
C GLN A 232 -1.07 -22.43 -20.78
N SER A 233 -2.27 -22.28 -21.33
CA SER A 233 -3.25 -23.38 -21.39
C SER A 233 -2.96 -24.37 -22.52
N GLU A 234 -2.22 -23.98 -23.56
CA GLU A 234 -1.88 -24.89 -24.67
C GLU A 234 -0.73 -25.85 -24.34
N VAL A 235 0.13 -25.51 -23.36
CA VAL A 235 1.28 -26.37 -23.00
C VAL A 235 0.89 -27.54 -22.11
N SER A 236 -0.26 -27.51 -21.44
CA SER A 236 -0.71 -28.60 -20.56
C SER A 236 -1.56 -29.65 -21.23
N GLU A 237 -2.05 -29.42 -22.44
CA GLU A 237 -2.81 -30.43 -23.22
C GLU A 237 -1.95 -31.33 -24.15
N GLU A 238 -0.74 -30.88 -24.54
CA GLU A 238 0.14 -31.68 -25.40
C GLU A 238 0.97 -32.77 -24.67
N GLN A 239 1.00 -32.78 -23.33
CA GLN A 239 1.73 -33.81 -22.57
C GLN A 239 0.87 -34.99 -22.08
N SER A 240 -0.42 -35.04 -22.42
CA SER A 240 -1.33 -36.13 -22.01
C SER A 240 -1.62 -37.17 -23.06
N THR A 241 -1.03 -37.08 -24.27
CA THR A 241 -1.19 -38.10 -25.33
C THR A 241 0.15 -38.71 -25.69
N GLY A 242 0.68 -39.50 -24.80
CA GLY A 242 1.94 -40.19 -24.99
C GLY A 242 2.02 -41.46 -24.17
N GLU A 243 1.76 -42.57 -24.85
CA GLU A 243 2.25 -43.91 -24.51
C GLU A 243 1.61 -44.67 -23.36
N LYS A 244 0.61 -45.48 -23.77
CA LYS A 244 0.27 -46.73 -23.10
C LYS A 244 1.37 -47.74 -23.42
N PRO A 245 2.10 -48.32 -22.48
CA PRO A 245 2.90 -49.50 -22.78
C PRO A 245 1.98 -50.72 -22.91
N ASP A 246 1.99 -51.33 -24.08
CA ASP A 246 1.52 -52.70 -24.31
C ASP A 246 2.31 -53.65 -23.41
N THR A 247 1.68 -54.16 -22.38
CA THR A 247 2.19 -55.30 -21.60
C THR A 247 1.14 -56.37 -21.58
N ALA A 248 1.04 -57.06 -22.71
CA ALA A 248 0.35 -58.35 -22.82
C ALA A 248 1.19 -59.26 -23.70
N GLU A 249 2.25 -59.89 -23.10
CA GLU A 249 2.78 -61.16 -23.56
C GLU A 249 4.01 -61.55 -22.74
N ALA A 250 3.80 -62.34 -21.66
CA ALA A 250 4.77 -63.27 -21.13
C ALA A 250 4.21 -63.99 -19.85
N LEU A 251 3.23 -64.82 -20.05
CA LEU A 251 2.84 -65.80 -19.03
C LEU A 251 2.43 -67.08 -19.70
N LYS A 252 3.42 -67.81 -20.24
CA LYS A 252 3.31 -69.24 -20.51
C LYS A 252 4.71 -69.87 -20.58
N LYS A 253 4.95 -70.77 -19.67
CA LYS A 253 5.97 -71.82 -19.58
C LYS A 253 6.92 -71.69 -18.41
N THR A 254 6.62 -72.42 -17.37
CA THR A 254 7.51 -73.46 -16.85
C THR A 254 6.77 -74.19 -15.70
N ASP A 255 5.96 -75.20 -16.09
CA ASP A 255 5.79 -76.40 -15.30
C ASP A 255 6.80 -77.38 -15.86
N GLU A 256 7.44 -78.12 -15.00
CA GLU A 256 8.31 -79.33 -15.11
C GLU A 256 9.73 -79.12 -14.57
N ASN A 257 9.93 -79.42 -13.33
CA ASN A 257 10.75 -80.47 -12.69
C ASN A 257 10.90 -80.17 -11.17
#